data_f4897a146934121a94ddad8180a7a958
#
_entry.id   f4897a146934121a94ddad8180a7a958
#
_cell.length_a   1.000
_cell.length_b   1.000
_cell.length_c   1.000
_cell.angle_alpha   90.00
_cell.angle_beta   90.00
_cell.angle_gamma   90.00
#
_symmetry.space_group_name_H-M   'P 1'
#
loop_
_entity.id
_entity.type
_entity.pdbx_description
1 polymer ?
#
loop_
_entity_poly.entity_id
_entity_poly.type
_entity_poly.pdbx_seq_one_letter_code
_entity_poly.pdbx_strand_id
1 'polypeptide(L)'
;MNFIISIIRTLFRHRWLILVGTAIFTLLVFYYTRHMQGGYDVKATLYTGVASGYNLESDKRTDWATVQNSMDNLISIMQAESTLKRVFLRLFARVLIQGNPDNDNDGVTPSSYNYTYNHLKNSPNGPEILKLIDKSSEDKTVANLEAYMRPKKGNYIYEMFYYNHPFYSYNALKNIKVQRRLTSDLLDISYTSGDPGIAYNTVSILMDEFVEEYRRIRYGETDKVIKYFEEELKRIGKKLNLEEEDLTKYNVEKRIINYLDETKEIAAISKEFELREQDALFAYNSTKSMLEELEKHMDSNAKQVLKNMEFVDKLREASNITSKISEVEAMSDSKQKDAGSLTGDKKRLSELKQELNDLTTSYVSHKYTKEGASRTNIIDQWLEQTLLFEKAKAELLIVQNARQELNDRYVFFAPVGTTIKQKERSINFTERSYLTVLQSYNEALLRKKNLEMTSATLKVLNEPTYPIASNSTNRKQIVIAACIGSFLIIIALLLLIEILDRTLRDANRTKRVTG
;
A
#
# COMPACT_ATOMS: atom_id res chain seq x y z
N MET A 1 46.21 69.26 -17.90
CA MET A 1 47.02 69.41 -16.66
C MET A 1 46.40 70.41 -15.69
N ASN A 2 45.88 71.54 -16.17
CA ASN A 2 45.30 72.62 -15.33
C ASN A 2 44.06 72.23 -14.50
N PHE A 3 43.23 71.27 -15.01
CA PHE A 3 42.04 70.83 -14.30
C PHE A 3 42.37 70.01 -13.00
N ILE A 4 43.37 69.16 -13.09
CA ILE A 4 43.84 68.37 -11.94
C ILE A 4 44.43 69.28 -10.87
N ILE A 5 45.18 70.32 -11.28
CA ILE A 5 45.76 71.33 -10.38
C ILE A 5 44.67 72.15 -9.68
N SER A 6 43.60 72.52 -10.37
CA SER A 6 42.42 73.18 -9.77
C SER A 6 41.76 72.32 -8.71
N ILE A 7 41.51 71.04 -9.01
CA ILE A 7 40.96 70.09 -8.03
C ILE A 7 41.84 70.02 -6.77
N ILE A 8 43.14 69.84 -6.93
CA ILE A 8 44.06 69.74 -5.80
C ILE A 8 44.04 71.02 -4.98
N ARG A 9 44.02 72.20 -5.62
CA ARG A 9 43.97 73.51 -4.97
C ARG A 9 42.67 73.69 -4.18
N THR A 10 41.51 73.29 -4.71
CA THR A 10 40.21 73.35 -4.03
C THR A 10 40.17 72.39 -2.85
N LEU A 11 40.67 71.17 -2.95
CA LEU A 11 40.77 70.24 -1.84
C LEU A 11 41.67 70.78 -0.71
N PHE A 12 42.83 71.38 -1.07
CA PHE A 12 43.72 72.01 -0.07
C PHE A 12 43.10 73.25 0.61
N ARG A 13 42.36 74.02 -0.13
CA ARG A 13 41.63 75.21 0.39
C ARG A 13 40.56 74.83 1.38
N HIS A 14 39.85 73.74 1.17
CA HIS A 14 38.77 73.26 2.04
C HIS A 14 39.21 72.11 2.97
N ARG A 15 40.53 71.91 3.15
CA ARG A 15 41.07 70.81 3.99
C ARG A 15 40.47 70.72 5.38
N TRP A 16 40.26 71.86 6.03
CA TRP A 16 39.64 71.90 7.36
C TRP A 16 38.19 71.47 7.35
N LEU A 17 37.43 71.81 6.34
CA LEU A 17 36.06 71.40 6.19
C LEU A 17 35.94 69.89 5.95
N ILE A 18 36.84 69.32 5.16
CA ILE A 18 36.92 67.87 4.97
C ILE A 18 37.25 67.16 6.28
N LEU A 19 38.31 67.62 6.99
CA LEU A 19 38.74 66.97 8.26
C LEU A 19 37.70 67.13 9.37
N VAL A 20 37.15 68.30 9.60
CA VAL A 20 36.14 68.55 10.63
C VAL A 20 34.82 67.88 10.28
N GLY A 21 34.38 67.91 9.06
CA GLY A 21 33.15 67.25 8.58
C GLY A 21 33.22 65.72 8.76
N THR A 22 34.32 65.10 8.32
CA THR A 22 34.55 63.68 8.56
C THR A 22 34.64 63.31 10.04
N ALA A 23 35.32 64.14 10.86
CA ALA A 23 35.43 63.94 12.29
C ALA A 23 34.06 63.99 13.00
N ILE A 24 33.25 64.99 12.68
CA ILE A 24 31.89 65.14 13.25
C ILE A 24 31.00 63.95 12.88
N PHE A 25 31.01 63.56 11.61
CA PHE A 25 30.20 62.43 11.17
C PHE A 25 30.67 61.10 11.80
N THR A 26 31.96 60.89 11.85
CA THR A 26 32.53 59.70 12.53
C THR A 26 32.21 59.68 14.04
N LEU A 27 32.27 60.83 14.73
CA LEU A 27 31.89 60.93 16.13
C LEU A 27 30.41 60.68 16.34
N LEU A 28 29.53 61.17 15.46
CA LEU A 28 28.07 60.88 15.49
C LEU A 28 27.84 59.37 15.34
N VAL A 29 28.46 58.73 14.36
CA VAL A 29 28.33 57.27 14.15
C VAL A 29 28.92 56.52 15.33
N PHE A 30 30.07 56.95 15.88
CA PHE A 30 30.66 56.37 17.08
C PHE A 30 29.73 56.48 18.29
N TYR A 31 29.11 57.63 18.52
CA TYR A 31 28.12 57.85 19.60
C TYR A 31 26.90 56.95 19.42
N TYR A 32 26.34 56.89 18.20
CA TYR A 32 25.18 56.08 17.91
C TYR A 32 25.46 54.58 18.06
N THR A 33 26.66 54.14 17.64
CA THR A 33 27.09 52.72 17.74
C THR A 33 27.58 52.36 19.15
N ARG A 34 27.69 53.32 20.07
CA ARG A 34 28.20 53.06 21.45
C ARG A 34 27.34 52.04 22.21
N HIS A 35 26.02 52.03 21.96
CA HIS A 35 25.06 51.13 22.61
C HIS A 35 24.74 49.87 21.80
N MET A 36 25.45 49.62 20.69
CA MET A 36 25.31 48.35 19.97
C MET A 36 25.95 47.24 20.85
N GLN A 37 25.09 46.43 21.47
CA GLN A 37 25.49 45.25 22.21
C GLN A 37 25.90 44.16 21.22
N GLY A 38 26.99 43.45 21.51
CA GLY A 38 27.38 42.25 20.78
C GLY A 38 26.38 41.15 21.00
N GLY A 39 26.10 40.35 19.96
CA GLY A 39 25.27 39.16 20.12
C GLY A 39 26.06 38.00 20.73
N TYR A 40 25.37 37.16 21.47
CA TYR A 40 25.88 35.88 21.97
C TYR A 40 25.55 34.79 20.94
N ASP A 41 26.60 34.13 20.44
CA ASP A 41 26.47 33.09 19.40
C ASP A 41 26.59 31.70 20.04
N VAL A 42 25.56 30.89 19.84
CA VAL A 42 25.51 29.50 20.30
C VAL A 42 25.50 28.59 19.10
N LYS A 43 26.27 27.51 19.16
CA LYS A 43 26.40 26.51 18.12
C LYS A 43 26.18 25.13 18.69
N ALA A 44 25.49 24.30 17.90
CA ALA A 44 25.29 22.89 18.16
C ALA A 44 25.44 22.09 16.89
N THR A 45 25.71 20.80 17.00
CA THR A 45 25.78 19.91 15.84
C THR A 45 24.95 18.66 16.10
N LEU A 46 24.04 18.38 15.16
CA LEU A 46 23.18 17.22 15.18
C LEU A 46 23.66 16.19 14.14
N TYR A 47 23.82 14.94 14.54
CA TYR A 47 24.05 13.81 13.65
C TYR A 47 22.70 13.24 13.22
N THR A 48 22.47 13.06 11.91
CA THR A 48 21.17 12.64 11.35
C THR A 48 21.13 11.18 10.91
N GLY A 49 22.26 10.58 10.56
CA GLY A 49 22.35 9.22 10.07
C GLY A 49 21.63 8.95 8.73
N VAL A 50 21.25 9.99 8.00
CA VAL A 50 20.45 9.86 6.76
C VAL A 50 21.25 9.29 5.60
N ALA A 51 22.54 9.64 5.48
CA ALA A 51 23.40 9.14 4.40
C ALA A 51 24.07 7.81 4.75
N SER A 52 24.30 7.54 6.05
CA SER A 52 24.98 6.35 6.57
C SER A 52 24.05 5.31 7.17
N GLY A 53 22.74 5.59 7.27
CA GLY A 53 21.74 4.72 7.89
C GLY A 53 21.45 3.45 7.10
N TYR A 54 21.23 2.32 7.80
CA TYR A 54 20.77 1.09 7.22
C TYR A 54 19.37 1.26 6.63
N ASN A 55 19.25 1.14 5.31
CA ASN A 55 17.97 1.01 4.63
C ASN A 55 17.64 -0.49 4.52
N LEU A 56 16.71 -0.98 5.35
CA LEU A 56 16.20 -2.36 5.28
C LEU A 56 15.36 -2.62 4.00
N GLU A 57 14.97 -1.55 3.28
CA GLU A 57 14.04 -1.66 2.15
C GLU A 57 14.70 -1.93 0.79
N SER A 58 16.01 -1.78 0.63
CA SER A 58 16.62 -2.04 -0.68
C SER A 58 18.12 -2.29 -0.63
N ASP A 59 18.53 -3.27 -1.43
CA ASP A 59 19.90 -3.50 -1.94
C ASP A 59 20.39 -2.33 -2.85
N LYS A 60 19.63 -1.23 -2.96
CA LYS A 60 19.97 -0.07 -3.77
C LYS A 60 20.76 0.93 -2.93
N ARG A 61 21.97 1.23 -3.39
CA ARG A 61 22.78 2.37 -2.89
C ARG A 61 21.89 3.60 -2.84
N THR A 62 21.84 4.26 -1.69
CA THR A 62 21.05 5.48 -1.49
C THR A 62 21.53 6.53 -2.50
N ASP A 63 20.64 6.96 -3.38
CA ASP A 63 20.96 7.97 -4.39
C ASP A 63 21.25 9.31 -3.71
N TRP A 64 22.24 10.01 -4.22
CA TRP A 64 22.65 11.35 -3.73
C TRP A 64 21.46 12.32 -3.64
N ALA A 65 20.60 12.35 -4.65
CA ALA A 65 19.42 13.21 -4.67
C ALA A 65 18.45 12.91 -3.53
N THR A 66 18.26 11.64 -3.20
CA THR A 66 17.42 11.19 -2.07
C THR A 66 17.99 11.65 -0.74
N VAL A 67 19.31 11.54 -0.54
CA VAL A 67 19.97 12.04 0.66
C VAL A 67 19.84 13.56 0.78
N GLN A 68 20.05 14.28 -0.32
CA GLN A 68 19.92 15.73 -0.33
C GLN A 68 18.50 16.17 0.02
N ASN A 69 17.49 15.60 -0.64
CA ASN A 69 16.09 15.89 -0.36
C ASN A 69 15.72 15.58 1.11
N SER A 70 16.24 14.49 1.65
CA SER A 70 16.00 14.13 3.05
C SER A 70 16.62 15.14 4.00
N MET A 71 17.83 15.61 3.74
CA MET A 71 18.49 16.65 4.54
C MET A 71 17.76 17.98 4.45
N ASP A 72 17.33 18.40 3.25
CA ASP A 72 16.56 19.64 3.04
C ASP A 72 15.22 19.59 3.77
N ASN A 73 14.58 18.40 3.80
CA ASN A 73 13.36 18.18 4.59
C ASN A 73 13.63 18.31 6.10
N LEU A 74 14.73 17.76 6.62
CA LEU A 74 15.09 17.91 8.04
C LEU A 74 15.29 19.38 8.39
N ILE A 75 16.04 20.13 7.57
CA ILE A 75 16.25 21.58 7.74
C ILE A 75 14.90 22.32 7.72
N SER A 76 14.03 21.97 6.78
CA SER A 76 12.71 22.59 6.64
C SER A 76 11.82 22.33 7.86
N ILE A 77 11.82 21.11 8.40
CA ILE A 77 11.07 20.76 9.62
C ILE A 77 11.63 21.55 10.82
N MET A 78 12.94 21.67 10.95
CA MET A 78 13.59 22.41 12.04
C MET A 78 13.24 23.91 12.01
N GLN A 79 13.11 24.47 10.81
CA GLN A 79 12.74 25.88 10.58
C GLN A 79 11.24 26.10 10.38
N ALA A 80 10.42 25.05 10.45
CA ALA A 80 8.99 25.15 10.29
C ALA A 80 8.36 26.04 11.40
N GLU A 81 7.32 26.79 11.03
CA GLU A 81 6.58 27.64 11.98
C GLU A 81 6.06 26.84 13.18
N SER A 82 5.59 25.60 12.95
CA SER A 82 5.11 24.70 14.01
C SER A 82 6.22 24.39 15.02
N THR A 83 7.43 24.08 14.56
CA THR A 83 8.57 23.80 15.41
C THR A 83 9.01 25.05 16.19
N LEU A 84 9.14 26.18 15.48
CA LEU A 84 9.52 27.46 16.10
C LEU A 84 8.48 27.97 17.10
N LYS A 85 7.20 27.71 16.87
CA LYS A 85 6.13 28.01 17.82
C LYS A 85 6.28 27.21 19.11
N ARG A 86 6.62 25.93 19.03
CA ARG A 86 6.88 25.10 20.21
C ARG A 86 8.14 25.55 20.95
N VAL A 87 9.20 25.89 20.21
CA VAL A 87 10.41 26.49 20.78
C VAL A 87 10.07 27.77 21.55
N PHE A 88 9.28 28.64 20.97
CA PHE A 88 8.79 29.85 21.63
C PHE A 88 8.07 29.54 22.93
N LEU A 89 7.04 28.67 22.89
CA LEU A 89 6.23 28.36 24.07
C LEU A 89 7.08 27.75 25.20
N ARG A 90 8.00 26.86 24.87
CA ARG A 90 8.89 26.22 25.83
C ARG A 90 9.93 27.19 26.38
N LEU A 91 10.52 28.03 25.52
CA LEU A 91 11.46 29.06 25.95
C LEU A 91 10.81 30.07 26.90
N PHE A 92 9.61 30.51 26.57
CA PHE A 92 8.82 31.42 27.39
C PHE A 92 8.45 30.79 28.75
N ALA A 93 8.02 29.53 28.74
CA ALA A 93 7.72 28.77 29.95
C ALA A 93 8.99 28.59 30.81
N ARG A 94 10.11 28.20 30.23
CA ARG A 94 11.38 27.99 30.93
C ARG A 94 11.88 29.26 31.60
N VAL A 95 11.87 30.38 30.89
CA VAL A 95 12.29 31.66 31.44
C VAL A 95 11.42 32.07 32.66
N LEU A 96 10.12 31.81 32.62
CA LEU A 96 9.22 32.18 33.74
C LEU A 96 9.23 31.19 34.91
N ILE A 97 9.58 29.91 34.66
CA ILE A 97 9.66 28.88 35.70
C ILE A 97 11.00 28.93 36.43
N GLN A 98 12.11 28.97 35.66
CA GLN A 98 13.48 28.84 36.18
C GLN A 98 14.11 30.20 36.49
N GLY A 99 13.61 31.29 35.90
CA GLY A 99 14.21 32.61 36.06
C GLY A 99 14.12 33.15 37.46
N ASN A 100 15.19 33.89 37.86
CA ASN A 100 15.30 34.61 39.12
C ASN A 100 15.65 36.07 38.81
N PRO A 101 15.03 37.03 39.51
CA PRO A 101 15.30 38.48 39.30
C PRO A 101 16.75 38.91 39.63
N ASP A 102 17.43 38.19 40.52
CA ASP A 102 18.69 38.61 41.06
C ASP A 102 19.90 37.75 40.65
N ASN A 103 19.67 36.48 40.32
CA ASN A 103 20.73 35.53 40.05
C ASN A 103 20.47 34.74 38.74
N ASP A 104 21.58 34.38 38.05
CA ASP A 104 21.53 33.40 36.98
C ASP A 104 21.11 32.03 37.52
N ASN A 105 20.13 31.41 36.88
CA ASN A 105 19.64 30.10 37.26
C ASN A 105 19.40 29.25 36.02
N ASP A 106 20.06 28.09 35.96
CA ASP A 106 19.93 27.10 34.86
C ASP A 106 20.00 27.69 33.43
N GLY A 107 20.91 28.68 33.25
CA GLY A 107 21.09 29.34 31.97
C GLY A 107 20.02 30.38 31.64
N VAL A 108 19.16 30.78 32.59
CA VAL A 108 18.25 31.92 32.47
C VAL A 108 18.87 33.12 33.20
N THR A 109 19.12 34.20 32.47
CA THR A 109 19.69 35.40 33.02
C THR A 109 18.66 36.26 33.75
N PRO A 110 19.04 37.03 34.81
CA PRO A 110 18.16 38.02 35.42
C PRO A 110 17.63 39.03 34.41
N SER A 111 18.42 39.38 33.41
CA SER A 111 18.02 40.30 32.33
C SER A 111 16.85 39.78 31.52
N SER A 112 16.94 38.53 31.03
CA SER A 112 15.87 37.90 30.23
C SER A 112 14.61 37.67 31.07
N TYR A 113 14.77 37.23 32.33
CA TYR A 113 13.64 37.04 33.25
C TYR A 113 12.94 38.35 33.53
N ASN A 114 13.66 39.37 34.00
CA ASN A 114 13.07 40.67 34.35
C ASN A 114 12.39 41.31 33.12
N TYR A 115 13.04 41.23 31.96
CA TYR A 115 12.44 41.75 30.73
C TYR A 115 11.10 41.04 30.42
N THR A 116 11.10 39.71 30.42
CA THR A 116 9.92 38.90 30.09
C THR A 116 8.80 39.09 31.14
N TYR A 117 9.16 39.00 32.44
CA TYR A 117 8.20 39.11 33.53
C TYR A 117 7.56 40.51 33.61
N ASN A 118 8.35 41.58 33.49
CA ASN A 118 7.83 42.94 33.53
C ASN A 118 6.95 43.26 32.31
N HIS A 119 7.34 42.75 31.15
CA HIS A 119 6.54 42.92 29.93
C HIS A 119 5.20 42.18 30.05
N LEU A 120 5.21 40.96 30.60
CA LEU A 120 4.01 40.18 30.85
C LEU A 120 3.13 40.85 31.91
N LYS A 121 3.70 41.24 33.04
CA LYS A 121 2.97 41.87 34.14
C LYS A 121 2.23 43.16 33.71
N ASN A 122 2.84 43.91 32.81
CA ASN A 122 2.30 45.15 32.28
C ASN A 122 1.33 44.93 31.10
N SER A 123 1.15 43.70 30.65
CA SER A 123 0.21 43.38 29.57
C SER A 123 -1.24 43.28 30.10
N PRO A 124 -2.25 43.56 29.26
CA PRO A 124 -3.65 43.51 29.70
C PRO A 124 -4.11 42.18 30.28
N ASN A 125 -3.53 41.06 29.76
CA ASN A 125 -3.88 39.70 30.17
C ASN A 125 -2.78 39.00 31.00
N GLY A 126 -1.80 39.78 31.51
CA GLY A 126 -0.69 39.27 32.27
C GLY A 126 -1.06 38.39 33.47
N PRO A 127 -2.00 38.84 34.36
CA PRO A 127 -2.42 38.03 35.50
C PRO A 127 -3.07 36.69 35.13
N GLU A 128 -3.77 36.61 34.00
CA GLU A 128 -4.36 35.36 33.49
C GLU A 128 -3.28 34.42 33.01
N ILE A 129 -2.32 34.91 32.26
CA ILE A 129 -1.21 34.12 31.72
C ILE A 129 -0.31 33.60 32.84
N LEU A 130 -0.05 34.42 33.86
CA LEU A 130 0.73 33.98 35.02
C LEU A 130 0.08 32.80 35.77
N LYS A 131 -1.26 32.69 35.77
CA LYS A 131 -1.95 31.51 36.34
C LYS A 131 -1.80 30.24 35.52
N LEU A 132 -1.44 30.34 34.25
CA LEU A 132 -1.20 29.19 33.38
C LEU A 132 0.16 28.55 33.61
N ILE A 133 1.04 29.24 34.35
CA ILE A 133 2.41 28.79 34.63
C ILE A 133 2.41 27.83 35.81
N ASP A 134 2.63 26.55 35.52
CA ASP A 134 2.86 25.53 36.55
C ASP A 134 4.36 25.39 36.81
N LYS A 135 4.82 25.88 37.94
CA LYS A 135 6.24 25.84 38.31
C LYS A 135 6.77 24.41 38.53
N SER A 136 5.88 23.44 38.65
CA SER A 136 6.27 22.03 38.85
C SER A 136 6.55 21.28 37.55
N SER A 137 6.04 21.79 36.38
CA SER A 137 6.15 21.11 35.10
C SER A 137 6.17 22.09 33.93
N GLU A 138 7.28 22.09 33.19
CA GLU A 138 7.41 22.86 31.95
C GLU A 138 6.41 22.39 30.90
N ASP A 139 6.20 21.06 30.74
CA ASP A 139 5.27 20.51 29.74
C ASP A 139 3.82 20.90 29.98
N LYS A 140 3.37 20.92 31.24
CA LYS A 140 2.03 21.40 31.58
C LYS A 140 1.86 22.88 31.28
N THR A 141 2.87 23.68 31.59
CA THR A 141 2.88 25.11 31.25
C THR A 141 2.79 25.33 29.75
N VAL A 142 3.59 24.61 28.96
CA VAL A 142 3.55 24.67 27.49
C VAL A 142 2.15 24.29 26.98
N ALA A 143 1.55 23.20 27.47
CA ALA A 143 0.20 22.78 27.08
C ALA A 143 -0.87 23.82 27.40
N ASN A 144 -0.79 24.44 28.59
CA ASN A 144 -1.70 25.50 29.00
C ASN A 144 -1.57 26.75 28.10
N LEU A 145 -0.33 27.16 27.81
CA LEU A 145 -0.04 28.29 26.92
C LEU A 145 -0.48 28.02 25.48
N GLU A 146 -0.28 26.82 24.98
CA GLU A 146 -0.75 26.41 23.64
C GLU A 146 -2.28 26.43 23.55
N ALA A 147 -2.97 25.94 24.56
CA ALA A 147 -4.45 25.99 24.64
C ALA A 147 -4.99 27.42 24.73
N TYR A 148 -4.24 28.31 25.40
CA TYR A 148 -4.59 29.72 25.51
C TYR A 148 -4.33 30.50 24.21
N MET A 149 -3.31 30.14 23.46
CA MET A 149 -2.88 30.81 22.23
C MET A 149 -3.96 30.71 21.14
N ARG A 150 -4.69 31.76 20.90
CA ARG A 150 -5.76 31.85 19.90
C ARG A 150 -5.50 32.99 18.92
N PRO A 151 -5.85 32.86 17.62
CA PRO A 151 -5.68 33.91 16.61
C PRO A 151 -6.74 35.00 16.83
N LYS A 152 -6.56 35.79 17.87
CA LYS A 152 -7.45 36.87 18.25
C LYS A 152 -6.64 38.10 18.68
N LYS A 153 -7.03 39.27 18.21
CA LYS A 153 -6.45 40.55 18.67
C LYS A 153 -6.57 40.67 20.20
N GLY A 154 -5.49 41.04 20.86
CA GLY A 154 -5.42 41.14 22.32
C GLY A 154 -5.02 39.79 22.98
N ASN A 155 -4.81 38.71 22.24
CA ASN A 155 -4.17 37.52 22.80
C ASN A 155 -2.65 37.70 22.85
N TYR A 156 -2.16 38.04 24.05
CA TYR A 156 -0.76 38.39 24.24
C TYR A 156 0.25 37.32 23.75
N ILE A 157 -0.02 36.03 24.02
CA ILE A 157 0.84 34.95 23.59
C ILE A 157 0.90 34.83 22.05
N TYR A 158 -0.29 35.00 21.40
CA TYR A 158 -0.35 34.99 19.94
C TYR A 158 0.39 36.21 19.36
N GLU A 159 0.15 37.40 19.90
CA GLU A 159 0.78 38.64 19.43
C GLU A 159 2.29 38.63 19.65
N MET A 160 2.78 38.08 20.75
CA MET A 160 4.19 37.97 21.04
C MET A 160 4.94 37.09 20.00
N PHE A 161 4.30 36.05 19.54
CA PHE A 161 4.93 35.17 18.50
C PHE A 161 4.85 35.80 17.11
N TYR A 162 3.73 36.33 16.69
CA TYR A 162 3.54 36.80 15.30
C TYR A 162 3.97 38.26 15.07
N TYR A 163 4.14 39.04 16.11
CA TYR A 163 4.57 40.43 16.01
C TYR A 163 5.99 40.65 16.55
N ASN A 164 6.40 41.88 16.70
CA ASN A 164 7.79 42.19 17.08
C ASN A 164 8.03 41.99 18.59
N HIS A 165 8.74 40.88 18.90
CA HIS A 165 9.38 40.69 20.19
C HIS A 165 10.84 40.26 19.94
N PRO A 166 11.83 40.82 20.65
CA PRO A 166 13.26 40.58 20.36
C PRO A 166 13.70 39.12 20.55
N PHE A 167 13.01 38.34 21.41
CA PHE A 167 13.40 36.96 21.74
C PHE A 167 12.38 35.92 21.27
N TYR A 168 11.09 36.26 21.31
CA TYR A 168 10.02 35.27 21.19
C TYR A 168 9.25 35.31 19.87
N SER A 169 9.48 36.34 19.06
CA SER A 169 8.74 36.44 17.79
C SER A 169 9.25 35.44 16.76
N TYR A 170 8.35 35.04 15.87
CA TYR A 170 8.70 34.21 14.71
C TYR A 170 9.88 34.81 13.93
N ASN A 171 9.92 36.12 13.74
CA ASN A 171 10.99 36.81 13.05
C ASN A 171 12.35 36.70 13.80
N ALA A 172 12.34 36.72 15.13
CA ALA A 172 13.55 36.51 15.91
C ALA A 172 14.05 35.07 15.81
N LEU A 173 13.15 34.10 15.97
CA LEU A 173 13.47 32.67 15.92
C LEU A 173 13.82 32.19 14.49
N LYS A 174 13.27 32.78 13.45
CA LYS A 174 13.61 32.48 12.05
C LYS A 174 15.10 32.75 11.73
N ASN A 175 15.77 33.59 12.51
CA ASN A 175 17.19 33.86 12.35
C ASN A 175 18.09 32.67 12.79
N ILE A 176 17.50 31.59 13.29
CA ILE A 176 18.24 30.34 13.54
C ILE A 176 18.74 29.81 12.22
N LYS A 177 20.06 29.65 12.10
CA LYS A 177 20.71 29.12 10.92
C LYS A 177 20.91 27.62 11.10
N VAL A 178 20.38 26.84 10.18
CA VAL A 178 20.57 25.40 10.11
C VAL A 178 21.20 25.07 8.77
N GLN A 179 22.36 24.45 8.77
CA GLN A 179 23.10 24.16 7.55
C GLN A 179 23.73 22.77 7.62
N ARG A 180 23.68 22.05 6.50
CA ARG A 180 24.40 20.80 6.37
C ARG A 180 25.91 21.05 6.30
N ARG A 181 26.68 20.31 7.09
CA ARG A 181 28.14 20.37 7.04
C ARG A 181 28.67 19.59 5.84
N LEU A 182 28.97 20.28 4.75
CA LEU A 182 29.41 19.66 3.50
C LEU A 182 28.45 18.54 3.04
N THR A 183 28.99 17.36 2.71
CA THR A 183 28.24 16.17 2.29
C THR A 183 28.02 15.16 3.42
N SER A 184 28.26 15.58 4.67
CA SER A 184 28.15 14.70 5.84
C SER A 184 26.71 14.54 6.34
N ASP A 185 26.51 13.64 7.30
CA ASP A 185 25.25 13.47 8.06
C ASP A 185 25.07 14.48 9.18
N LEU A 186 25.84 15.58 9.17
CA LEU A 186 25.85 16.57 10.23
C LEU A 186 25.08 17.81 9.83
N LEU A 187 24.21 18.28 10.74
CA LEU A 187 23.56 19.58 10.68
C LEU A 187 24.18 20.50 11.72
N ASP A 188 24.74 21.60 11.28
CA ASP A 188 25.20 22.68 12.14
C ASP A 188 24.08 23.67 12.38
N ILE A 189 23.79 23.90 13.66
CA ILE A 189 22.76 24.82 14.13
C ILE A 189 23.47 25.98 14.80
N SER A 190 23.11 27.21 14.45
CA SER A 190 23.63 28.39 15.13
C SER A 190 22.55 29.44 15.32
N TYR A 191 22.57 30.09 16.46
CA TYR A 191 21.67 31.19 16.81
C TYR A 191 22.41 32.27 17.58
N THR A 192 22.10 33.52 17.25
CA THR A 192 22.69 34.69 17.89
C THR A 192 21.59 35.52 18.53
N SER A 193 21.69 35.79 19.82
CA SER A 193 20.75 36.65 20.57
C SER A 193 21.47 37.69 21.37
N GLY A 194 20.77 38.78 21.77
CA GLY A 194 21.31 39.81 22.67
C GLY A 194 21.48 39.35 24.12
N ASP A 195 20.90 38.20 24.48
CA ASP A 195 21.00 37.61 25.81
C ASP A 195 21.60 36.20 25.72
N PRO A 196 22.61 35.84 26.55
CA PRO A 196 23.27 34.54 26.47
C PRO A 196 22.36 33.38 26.85
N GLY A 197 21.48 33.57 27.83
CA GLY A 197 20.52 32.55 28.27
C GLY A 197 19.47 32.27 27.21
N ILE A 198 18.96 33.30 26.56
CA ILE A 198 18.04 33.16 25.44
C ILE A 198 18.72 32.43 24.27
N ALA A 199 19.95 32.79 23.92
CA ALA A 199 20.67 32.11 22.83
C ALA A 199 20.86 30.63 23.12
N TYR A 200 21.34 30.29 24.32
CA TYR A 200 21.58 28.92 24.78
C TYR A 200 20.30 28.08 24.80
N ASN A 201 19.28 28.57 25.51
CA ASN A 201 18.03 27.84 25.65
C ASN A 201 17.29 27.69 24.33
N THR A 202 17.35 28.67 23.42
CA THR A 202 16.73 28.56 22.10
C THR A 202 17.29 27.39 21.30
N VAL A 203 18.62 27.22 21.25
CA VAL A 203 19.26 26.14 20.52
C VAL A 203 19.01 24.79 21.21
N SER A 204 19.10 24.73 22.54
CA SER A 204 18.84 23.51 23.32
C SER A 204 17.41 23.02 23.11
N ILE A 205 16.43 23.90 23.31
CA ILE A 205 15.02 23.57 23.11
C ILE A 205 14.71 23.19 21.65
N LEU A 206 15.31 23.89 20.67
CA LEU A 206 15.10 23.57 19.27
C LEU A 206 15.53 22.13 18.95
N MET A 207 16.64 21.68 19.51
CA MET A 207 17.14 20.32 19.26
C MET A 207 16.15 19.28 19.83
N ASP A 208 15.66 19.49 21.05
CA ASP A 208 14.69 18.60 21.69
C ASP A 208 13.35 18.59 20.93
N GLU A 209 12.80 19.77 20.67
CA GLU A 209 11.52 19.93 19.96
C GLU A 209 11.57 19.42 18.52
N PHE A 210 12.73 19.56 17.84
CA PHE A 210 12.90 19.02 16.50
C PHE A 210 12.83 17.50 16.49
N VAL A 211 13.50 16.81 17.42
CA VAL A 211 13.45 15.35 17.50
C VAL A 211 12.02 14.86 17.72
N GLU A 212 11.28 15.53 18.63
CA GLU A 212 9.87 15.18 18.89
C GLU A 212 8.95 15.50 17.70
N GLU A 213 9.13 16.66 17.05
CA GLU A 213 8.35 17.03 15.86
C GLU A 213 8.62 16.11 14.67
N TYR A 214 9.88 15.75 14.45
CA TYR A 214 10.26 14.80 13.42
C TYR A 214 9.61 13.44 13.65
N ARG A 215 9.63 12.94 14.89
CA ARG A 215 8.94 11.70 15.28
C ARG A 215 7.44 11.83 14.99
N ARG A 216 6.80 12.90 15.46
CA ARG A 216 5.36 13.11 15.30
C ARG A 216 4.92 13.10 13.84
N ILE A 217 5.65 13.78 12.96
CA ILE A 217 5.34 13.86 11.54
C ILE A 217 5.53 12.46 10.89
N ARG A 218 6.69 11.84 11.13
CA ARG A 218 7.03 10.58 10.47
C ARG A 218 6.23 9.38 10.96
N TYR A 219 6.02 9.26 12.27
CA TYR A 219 5.24 8.16 12.83
C TYR A 219 3.73 8.35 12.60
N GLY A 220 3.23 9.57 12.72
CA GLY A 220 1.81 9.82 12.57
C GLY A 220 1.26 9.46 11.18
N GLU A 221 2.02 9.64 10.12
CA GLU A 221 1.67 9.20 8.77
C GLU A 221 1.75 7.68 8.64
N THR A 222 2.83 7.10 9.13
CA THR A 222 3.05 5.64 9.02
C THR A 222 2.04 4.85 9.85
N ASP A 223 1.70 5.29 11.06
CA ASP A 223 0.69 4.64 11.90
C ASP A 223 -0.71 4.69 11.27
N LYS A 224 -1.08 5.77 10.60
CA LYS A 224 -2.34 5.86 9.84
C LYS A 224 -2.37 4.83 8.69
N VAL A 225 -1.27 4.69 7.96
CA VAL A 225 -1.14 3.72 6.87
C VAL A 225 -1.21 2.28 7.38
N ILE A 226 -0.52 1.97 8.47
CA ILE A 226 -0.57 0.65 9.12
C ILE A 226 -2.00 0.33 9.55
N LYS A 227 -2.68 1.25 10.24
CA LYS A 227 -4.07 1.07 10.68
C LYS A 227 -5.02 0.85 9.50
N TYR A 228 -4.84 1.60 8.42
CA TYR A 228 -5.62 1.40 7.20
C TYR A 228 -5.46 -0.01 6.63
N PHE A 229 -4.23 -0.50 6.50
CA PHE A 229 -4.01 -1.85 5.99
C PHE A 229 -4.49 -2.95 6.96
N GLU A 230 -4.39 -2.72 8.27
CA GLU A 230 -4.94 -3.64 9.27
C GLU A 230 -6.47 -3.77 9.16
N GLU A 231 -7.17 -2.66 9.05
CA GLU A 231 -8.62 -2.64 8.84
C GLU A 231 -9.01 -3.30 7.51
N GLU A 232 -8.23 -3.06 6.45
CA GLU A 232 -8.47 -3.63 5.13
C GLU A 232 -8.21 -5.15 5.10
N LEU A 233 -7.15 -5.63 5.75
CA LEU A 233 -6.90 -7.07 5.95
C LEU A 233 -8.05 -7.75 6.67
N LYS A 234 -8.54 -7.16 7.74
CA LYS A 234 -9.69 -7.68 8.49
C LYS A 234 -10.95 -7.73 7.62
N ARG A 235 -11.18 -6.71 6.79
CA ARG A 235 -12.32 -6.63 5.88
C ARG A 235 -12.24 -7.71 4.79
N ILE A 236 -11.08 -7.82 4.12
CA ILE A 236 -10.88 -8.81 3.03
C ILE A 236 -10.85 -10.22 3.60
N GLY A 237 -10.19 -10.46 4.74
CA GLY A 237 -10.16 -11.76 5.40
C GLY A 237 -11.56 -12.25 5.79
N LYS A 238 -12.40 -11.36 6.32
CA LYS A 238 -13.81 -11.70 6.58
C LYS A 238 -14.58 -12.04 5.30
N LYS A 239 -14.33 -11.29 4.23
CA LYS A 239 -14.95 -11.56 2.92
C LYS A 239 -14.51 -12.92 2.38
N LEU A 240 -13.21 -13.25 2.46
CA LEU A 240 -12.66 -14.52 2.02
C LEU A 240 -13.31 -15.69 2.75
N ASN A 241 -13.36 -15.63 4.07
CA ASN A 241 -14.02 -16.67 4.89
C ASN A 241 -15.50 -16.86 4.50
N LEU A 242 -16.24 -15.77 4.26
CA LEU A 242 -17.64 -15.86 3.82
C LEU A 242 -17.77 -16.49 2.43
N GLU A 243 -16.90 -16.21 1.49
CA GLU A 243 -16.89 -16.81 0.17
C GLU A 243 -16.54 -18.31 0.22
N GLU A 244 -15.58 -18.71 1.07
CA GLU A 244 -15.21 -20.11 1.32
C GLU A 244 -16.35 -20.89 1.98
N GLU A 245 -17.00 -20.30 3.00
CA GLU A 245 -18.17 -20.88 3.64
C GLU A 245 -19.35 -21.06 2.65
N ASP A 246 -19.54 -20.08 1.78
CA ASP A 246 -20.59 -20.10 0.77
C ASP A 246 -20.33 -21.19 -0.29
N LEU A 247 -19.07 -21.37 -0.72
CA LEU A 247 -18.68 -22.49 -1.58
C LEU A 247 -18.91 -23.85 -0.87
N THR A 248 -18.51 -23.93 0.38
CA THR A 248 -18.68 -25.15 1.19
C THR A 248 -20.16 -25.51 1.35
N LYS A 249 -21.02 -24.54 1.68
CA LYS A 249 -22.46 -24.74 1.79
C LYS A 249 -23.06 -25.19 0.47
N TYR A 250 -22.65 -24.58 -0.63
CA TYR A 250 -23.11 -24.96 -1.97
C TYR A 250 -22.72 -26.39 -2.32
N ASN A 251 -21.48 -26.80 -2.03
CA ASN A 251 -21.02 -28.17 -2.27
C ASN A 251 -21.80 -29.19 -1.42
N VAL A 252 -22.04 -28.88 -0.14
CA VAL A 252 -22.87 -29.74 0.73
C VAL A 252 -24.32 -29.83 0.24
N GLU A 253 -24.94 -28.70 -0.14
CA GLU A 253 -26.30 -28.66 -0.67
C GLU A 253 -26.43 -29.50 -1.94
N LYS A 254 -25.46 -29.42 -2.85
CA LYS A 254 -25.45 -30.18 -4.10
C LYS A 254 -24.87 -31.58 -3.95
N ARG A 255 -24.44 -31.98 -2.75
CA ARG A 255 -23.81 -33.28 -2.42
C ARG A 255 -22.58 -33.59 -3.27
N ILE A 256 -21.76 -32.57 -3.54
CA ILE A 256 -20.55 -32.69 -4.33
C ILE A 256 -19.35 -32.66 -3.40
N ILE A 257 -18.48 -33.65 -3.53
CA ILE A 257 -17.21 -33.72 -2.81
C ILE A 257 -16.09 -33.11 -3.67
N ASN A 258 -15.99 -33.59 -4.91
CA ASN A 258 -15.02 -33.09 -5.87
C ASN A 258 -15.63 -33.05 -7.27
N TYR A 259 -16.02 -31.85 -7.68
CA TYR A 259 -16.68 -31.67 -8.99
C TYR A 259 -15.86 -32.18 -10.16
N LEU A 260 -14.52 -31.98 -10.15
CA LEU A 260 -13.66 -32.39 -11.26
C LEU A 260 -13.57 -33.90 -11.41
N ASP A 261 -13.47 -34.61 -10.31
CA ASP A 261 -13.35 -36.06 -10.32
C ASP A 261 -14.70 -36.71 -10.65
N GLU A 262 -15.77 -36.21 -10.06
CA GLU A 262 -17.14 -36.69 -10.38
C GLU A 262 -17.50 -36.48 -11.84
N THR A 263 -17.13 -35.33 -12.42
CA THR A 263 -17.39 -35.09 -13.87
C THR A 263 -16.51 -35.93 -14.79
N LYS A 264 -15.26 -36.24 -14.41
CA LYS A 264 -14.40 -37.17 -15.17
C LYS A 264 -14.98 -38.58 -15.16
N GLU A 265 -15.47 -39.03 -14.02
CA GLU A 265 -16.11 -40.33 -13.87
C GLU A 265 -17.37 -40.42 -14.71
N ILE A 266 -18.26 -39.42 -14.65
CA ILE A 266 -19.46 -39.35 -15.50
C ILE A 266 -19.09 -39.40 -17.00
N ALA A 267 -18.05 -38.65 -17.41
CA ALA A 267 -17.61 -38.63 -18.81
C ALA A 267 -17.03 -39.98 -19.25
N ALA A 268 -16.26 -40.68 -18.40
CA ALA A 268 -15.73 -42.01 -18.68
C ALA A 268 -16.85 -43.06 -18.83
N ILE A 269 -17.80 -43.08 -17.88
CA ILE A 269 -18.97 -43.96 -17.90
C ILE A 269 -19.83 -43.64 -19.13
N SER A 270 -20.07 -42.37 -19.45
CA SER A 270 -20.86 -42.00 -20.64
C SER A 270 -20.26 -42.53 -21.93
N LYS A 271 -18.94 -42.47 -22.07
CA LYS A 271 -18.24 -43.02 -23.26
C LYS A 271 -18.37 -44.55 -23.33
N GLU A 272 -18.28 -45.24 -22.21
CA GLU A 272 -18.45 -46.70 -22.13
C GLU A 272 -19.86 -47.09 -22.53
N PHE A 273 -20.88 -46.44 -22.01
CA PHE A 273 -22.27 -46.70 -22.40
C PHE A 273 -22.54 -46.37 -23.85
N GLU A 274 -21.92 -45.36 -24.44
CA GLU A 274 -22.02 -45.06 -25.87
C GLU A 274 -21.52 -46.22 -26.72
N LEU A 275 -20.37 -46.82 -26.37
CA LEU A 275 -19.83 -47.98 -27.06
C LEU A 275 -20.74 -49.21 -26.88
N ARG A 276 -21.20 -49.47 -25.65
CA ARG A 276 -22.15 -50.57 -25.39
C ARG A 276 -23.48 -50.40 -26.12
N GLU A 277 -24.00 -49.16 -26.31
CA GLU A 277 -25.20 -48.90 -27.10
C GLU A 277 -24.96 -49.24 -28.59
N GLN A 278 -23.83 -48.85 -29.14
CA GLN A 278 -23.46 -49.19 -30.52
C GLN A 278 -23.38 -50.70 -30.74
N ASP A 279 -22.75 -51.42 -29.81
CA ASP A 279 -22.62 -52.89 -29.86
C ASP A 279 -24.00 -53.54 -29.73
N ALA A 280 -24.83 -53.13 -28.78
CA ALA A 280 -26.21 -53.64 -28.61
C ALA A 280 -27.09 -53.34 -29.81
N LEU A 281 -26.99 -52.13 -30.39
CA LEU A 281 -27.71 -51.73 -31.58
C LEU A 281 -27.28 -52.56 -32.80
N PHE A 282 -25.99 -52.81 -32.95
CA PHE A 282 -25.45 -53.69 -33.99
C PHE A 282 -25.95 -55.11 -33.83
N ALA A 283 -25.91 -55.67 -32.62
CA ALA A 283 -26.40 -57.02 -32.32
C ALA A 283 -27.92 -57.11 -32.58
N TYR A 284 -28.70 -56.11 -32.15
CA TYR A 284 -30.14 -56.06 -32.43
C TYR A 284 -30.46 -56.03 -33.92
N ASN A 285 -29.82 -55.17 -34.70
CA ASN A 285 -30.08 -55.06 -36.14
C ASN A 285 -29.58 -56.32 -36.90
N SER A 286 -28.44 -56.86 -36.53
CA SER A 286 -27.85 -58.08 -37.13
C SER A 286 -28.75 -59.30 -36.90
N THR A 287 -29.16 -59.54 -35.66
CA THR A 287 -30.04 -60.66 -35.30
C THR A 287 -31.41 -60.49 -35.93
N LYS A 288 -31.98 -59.29 -35.99
CA LYS A 288 -33.23 -58.97 -36.66
C LYS A 288 -33.17 -59.30 -38.15
N SER A 289 -32.13 -58.84 -38.84
CA SER A 289 -31.94 -59.13 -40.27
C SER A 289 -31.76 -60.62 -40.55
N MET A 290 -31.03 -61.34 -39.67
CA MET A 290 -30.85 -62.77 -39.77
C MET A 290 -32.17 -63.52 -39.57
N LEU A 291 -33.00 -63.12 -38.61
CA LEU A 291 -34.34 -63.70 -38.42
C LEU A 291 -35.24 -63.50 -39.65
N GLU A 292 -35.28 -62.27 -40.19
CA GLU A 292 -36.07 -61.97 -41.40
C GLU A 292 -35.58 -62.84 -42.57
N GLU A 293 -34.32 -63.11 -42.73
CA GLU A 293 -33.73 -63.94 -43.78
C GLU A 293 -34.10 -65.44 -43.57
N LEU A 294 -33.91 -65.94 -42.33
CA LEU A 294 -34.32 -67.29 -41.98
C LEU A 294 -35.80 -67.56 -42.19
N GLU A 295 -36.64 -66.59 -41.84
CA GLU A 295 -38.11 -66.68 -42.06
C GLU A 295 -38.50 -66.76 -43.54
N LYS A 296 -37.74 -66.11 -44.45
CA LYS A 296 -37.96 -66.26 -45.92
C LYS A 296 -37.63 -67.65 -46.41
N HIS A 297 -36.65 -68.29 -45.82
CA HIS A 297 -36.23 -69.64 -46.23
C HIS A 297 -37.01 -70.78 -45.54
N MET A 298 -37.89 -70.45 -44.59
CA MET A 298 -38.78 -71.42 -43.95
C MET A 298 -39.95 -71.78 -44.86
N ASP A 299 -40.17 -73.09 -45.05
CA ASP A 299 -41.33 -73.61 -45.73
C ASP A 299 -42.65 -73.61 -44.86
N SER A 300 -43.78 -73.96 -45.44
CA SER A 300 -45.06 -73.96 -44.76
C SER A 300 -45.11 -74.86 -43.52
N ASN A 301 -44.39 -75.98 -43.52
CA ASN A 301 -44.37 -76.92 -42.41
C ASN A 301 -43.52 -76.38 -41.25
N ALA A 302 -42.33 -75.79 -41.53
CA ALA A 302 -41.50 -75.15 -40.55
C ALA A 302 -42.28 -73.97 -39.88
N LYS A 303 -43.00 -73.16 -40.69
CA LYS A 303 -43.83 -72.08 -40.17
C LYS A 303 -45.04 -72.57 -39.33
N GLN A 304 -45.49 -73.79 -39.54
CA GLN A 304 -46.57 -74.38 -38.76
C GLN A 304 -46.13 -74.79 -37.36
N VAL A 305 -44.85 -75.22 -37.19
CA VAL A 305 -44.20 -75.46 -35.87
C VAL A 305 -44.21 -74.18 -35.05
N LEU A 306 -43.88 -73.07 -35.68
CA LEU A 306 -43.85 -71.74 -34.99
C LEU A 306 -45.23 -71.26 -34.58
N LYS A 307 -46.31 -71.83 -35.10
CA LYS A 307 -47.69 -71.54 -34.72
C LYS A 307 -48.28 -72.50 -33.67
N ASN A 308 -47.51 -73.50 -33.27
CA ASN A 308 -47.91 -74.40 -32.20
C ASN A 308 -47.96 -73.66 -30.86
N MET A 309 -49.08 -73.76 -30.14
CA MET A 309 -49.28 -73.05 -28.90
C MET A 309 -48.24 -73.42 -27.85
N GLU A 310 -47.91 -74.68 -27.69
CA GLU A 310 -46.86 -75.14 -26.74
C GLU A 310 -45.49 -74.61 -27.08
N PHE A 311 -45.11 -74.63 -28.37
CA PHE A 311 -43.84 -74.04 -28.82
C PHE A 311 -43.80 -72.53 -28.54
N VAL A 312 -44.84 -71.80 -28.81
CA VAL A 312 -44.92 -70.34 -28.57
C VAL A 312 -44.83 -70.00 -27.07
N ASP A 313 -45.53 -70.76 -26.22
CA ASP A 313 -45.47 -70.56 -24.75
C ASP A 313 -44.07 -70.83 -24.19
N LYS A 314 -43.43 -71.93 -24.61
CA LYS A 314 -42.02 -72.23 -24.19
C LYS A 314 -41.04 -71.20 -24.75
N LEU A 315 -41.23 -70.73 -25.98
CA LEU A 315 -40.38 -69.69 -26.58
C LEU A 315 -40.54 -68.37 -25.81
N ARG A 316 -41.79 -68.00 -25.42
CA ARG A 316 -42.01 -66.80 -24.60
C ARG A 316 -41.35 -66.92 -23.22
N GLU A 317 -41.44 -68.12 -22.59
CA GLU A 317 -40.76 -68.35 -21.33
C GLU A 317 -39.23 -68.23 -21.48
N ALA A 318 -38.63 -68.82 -22.53
CA ALA A 318 -37.24 -68.73 -22.81
C ALA A 318 -36.78 -67.29 -23.12
N SER A 319 -37.57 -66.52 -23.89
CA SER A 319 -37.29 -65.10 -24.18
C SER A 319 -37.32 -64.26 -22.93
N ASN A 320 -38.32 -64.47 -22.04
CA ASN A 320 -38.40 -63.72 -20.77
C ASN A 320 -37.21 -64.02 -19.85
N ILE A 321 -36.78 -65.29 -19.77
CA ILE A 321 -35.59 -65.68 -18.98
C ILE A 321 -34.34 -65.09 -19.60
N THR A 322 -34.21 -65.10 -20.93
CA THR A 322 -33.06 -64.49 -21.63
C THR A 322 -32.99 -62.99 -21.35
N SER A 323 -34.13 -62.30 -21.39
CA SER A 323 -34.17 -60.87 -21.06
C SER A 323 -33.76 -60.60 -19.60
N LYS A 324 -34.23 -61.42 -18.65
CA LYS A 324 -33.83 -61.29 -17.22
C LYS A 324 -32.32 -61.55 -17.03
N ILE A 325 -31.77 -62.59 -17.68
CA ILE A 325 -30.32 -62.89 -17.62
C ILE A 325 -29.54 -61.71 -18.17
N SER A 326 -29.96 -61.13 -19.30
CA SER A 326 -29.32 -59.99 -19.93
C SER A 326 -29.39 -58.75 -19.05
N GLU A 327 -30.53 -58.53 -18.38
CA GLU A 327 -30.66 -57.44 -17.41
C GLU A 327 -29.70 -57.54 -16.23
N VAL A 328 -29.59 -58.73 -15.64
CA VAL A 328 -28.66 -58.95 -14.53
C VAL A 328 -27.19 -58.91 -15.01
N GLU A 329 -26.84 -59.46 -16.14
CA GLU A 329 -25.50 -59.42 -16.73
C GLU A 329 -25.09 -57.98 -17.09
N ALA A 330 -25.98 -57.17 -17.63
CA ALA A 330 -25.68 -55.78 -17.94
C ALA A 330 -25.51 -54.88 -16.67
N MET A 331 -26.20 -55.25 -15.59
CA MET A 331 -26.09 -54.55 -14.30
C MET A 331 -25.01 -55.09 -13.35
N SER A 332 -24.46 -56.29 -13.62
CA SER A 332 -23.59 -57.01 -12.66
C SER A 332 -22.17 -56.50 -12.55
N ASP A 333 -21.74 -55.58 -13.43
CA ASP A 333 -20.45 -54.86 -13.24
C ASP A 333 -20.45 -53.98 -11.99
N SER A 334 -21.61 -53.76 -11.36
CA SER A 334 -21.70 -52.88 -10.20
C SER A 334 -22.06 -53.54 -8.86
N LYS A 335 -22.51 -54.81 -8.83
CA LYS A 335 -22.83 -55.46 -7.51
C LYS A 335 -22.77 -57.01 -7.57
N GLN A 336 -21.82 -57.58 -6.94
CA GLN A 336 -21.53 -59.03 -6.75
C GLN A 336 -22.61 -59.79 -5.95
N LYS A 337 -23.89 -59.51 -6.03
CA LYS A 337 -24.88 -60.05 -5.11
C LYS A 337 -25.88 -61.08 -5.63
N ASP A 338 -26.02 -61.30 -6.96
CA ASP A 338 -27.07 -62.21 -7.48
C ASP A 338 -26.60 -63.45 -8.30
N ALA A 339 -25.37 -63.91 -8.06
CA ALA A 339 -24.86 -65.09 -8.75
C ALA A 339 -25.69 -66.37 -8.61
N GLY A 340 -26.46 -66.51 -7.50
CA GLY A 340 -27.28 -67.69 -7.24
C GLY A 340 -28.58 -67.75 -8.09
N SER A 341 -29.22 -66.62 -8.30
CA SER A 341 -30.42 -66.52 -9.17
C SER A 341 -30.12 -66.74 -10.65
N LEU A 342 -28.94 -66.19 -11.10
CA LEU A 342 -28.49 -66.34 -12.47
C LEU A 342 -28.22 -67.79 -12.87
N THR A 343 -27.74 -68.61 -11.94
CA THR A 343 -27.42 -70.01 -12.21
C THR A 343 -28.71 -70.84 -12.43
N GLY A 344 -29.77 -70.53 -11.68
CA GLY A 344 -31.09 -71.16 -11.86
C GLY A 344 -31.72 -70.79 -13.20
N ASP A 345 -31.71 -69.48 -13.55
CA ASP A 345 -32.29 -68.98 -14.81
C ASP A 345 -31.50 -69.53 -16.02
N LYS A 346 -30.17 -69.60 -15.95
CA LYS A 346 -29.36 -70.18 -17.04
C LYS A 346 -29.63 -71.69 -17.23
N LYS A 347 -29.83 -72.43 -16.12
CA LYS A 347 -30.22 -73.85 -16.19
C LYS A 347 -31.61 -73.99 -16.82
N ARG A 348 -32.60 -73.24 -16.35
CA ARG A 348 -33.95 -73.27 -16.91
C ARG A 348 -34.00 -72.91 -18.40
N LEU A 349 -33.20 -71.90 -18.81
CA LEU A 349 -33.07 -71.56 -20.23
C LEU A 349 -32.49 -72.72 -21.05
N SER A 350 -31.51 -73.44 -20.55
CA SER A 350 -30.93 -74.63 -21.22
C SER A 350 -31.96 -75.75 -21.37
N GLU A 351 -32.78 -76.01 -20.31
CA GLU A 351 -33.86 -77.00 -20.34
C GLU A 351 -34.92 -76.60 -21.40
N LEU A 352 -35.35 -75.34 -21.41
CA LEU A 352 -36.32 -74.85 -22.38
C LEU A 352 -35.82 -74.91 -23.84
N LYS A 353 -34.54 -74.62 -24.04
CA LYS A 353 -33.88 -74.82 -25.36
C LYS A 353 -33.96 -76.26 -25.83
N GLN A 354 -33.70 -77.20 -24.94
CA GLN A 354 -33.78 -78.62 -25.26
C GLN A 354 -35.24 -79.04 -25.55
N GLU A 355 -36.22 -78.65 -24.73
CA GLU A 355 -37.65 -78.89 -24.94
C GLU A 355 -38.16 -78.32 -26.29
N LEU A 356 -37.73 -77.07 -26.63
CA LEU A 356 -38.07 -76.48 -27.92
C LEU A 356 -37.46 -77.22 -29.09
N ASN A 357 -36.20 -77.73 -28.96
CA ASN A 357 -35.58 -78.51 -29.98
C ASN A 357 -36.27 -79.90 -30.19
N ASP A 358 -36.68 -80.55 -29.10
CA ASP A 358 -37.39 -81.80 -29.10
C ASP A 358 -38.77 -81.65 -29.77
N LEU A 359 -39.50 -80.55 -29.45
CA LEU A 359 -40.79 -80.20 -30.14
C LEU A 359 -40.54 -79.98 -31.62
N THR A 360 -39.49 -79.25 -32.00
CA THR A 360 -39.14 -79.02 -33.42
C THR A 360 -38.95 -80.34 -34.14
N THR A 361 -38.16 -81.25 -33.54
CA THR A 361 -37.88 -82.55 -34.14
C THR A 361 -39.08 -83.43 -34.25
N SER A 362 -40.06 -83.41 -33.31
CA SER A 362 -41.26 -84.18 -33.33
C SER A 362 -42.23 -83.78 -34.40
N TYR A 363 -42.32 -82.48 -34.74
CA TYR A 363 -43.24 -81.91 -35.74
C TYR A 363 -42.74 -81.88 -37.18
N VAL A 364 -41.40 -82.10 -37.41
CA VAL A 364 -40.80 -82.07 -38.74
C VAL A 364 -40.77 -83.46 -39.36
N SER A 365 -41.76 -83.79 -40.24
CA SER A 365 -41.88 -85.10 -40.89
C SER A 365 -40.87 -85.35 -42.02
N HIS A 366 -40.21 -84.31 -42.54
CA HIS A 366 -39.20 -84.42 -43.61
C HIS A 366 -37.95 -83.70 -43.23
N LYS A 367 -36.81 -84.33 -43.35
CA LYS A 367 -35.45 -83.82 -42.90
C LYS A 367 -34.93 -82.60 -43.70
N TYR A 368 -35.40 -82.48 -44.99
CA TYR A 368 -34.86 -81.44 -45.87
C TYR A 368 -35.90 -80.57 -46.52
N THR A 369 -35.56 -79.34 -46.81
CA THR A 369 -36.36 -78.44 -47.65
C THR A 369 -36.22 -78.83 -49.11
N LYS A 370 -37.05 -78.21 -50.02
CA LYS A 370 -37.00 -78.40 -51.47
C LYS A 370 -35.58 -78.03 -52.04
N GLU A 371 -34.91 -77.09 -51.38
CA GLU A 371 -33.58 -76.59 -51.73
C GLU A 371 -32.45 -77.45 -51.13
N GLY A 372 -32.72 -78.50 -50.35
CA GLY A 372 -31.76 -79.44 -49.79
C GLY A 372 -31.19 -79.03 -48.43
N ALA A 373 -31.70 -77.99 -47.80
CA ALA A 373 -31.29 -77.57 -46.43
C ALA A 373 -32.06 -78.40 -45.37
N SER A 374 -31.41 -78.79 -44.28
CA SER A 374 -32.03 -79.48 -43.17
C SER A 374 -33.05 -78.55 -42.48
N ARG A 375 -34.28 -78.95 -42.36
CA ARG A 375 -35.36 -78.17 -41.73
C ARG A 375 -35.14 -77.99 -40.25
N THR A 376 -34.67 -78.98 -39.57
CA THR A 376 -34.31 -78.89 -38.17
C THR A 376 -33.23 -77.84 -37.95
N ASN A 377 -32.22 -77.81 -38.81
CA ASN A 377 -31.13 -76.83 -38.70
C ASN A 377 -31.63 -75.38 -38.91
N ILE A 378 -32.56 -75.12 -39.82
CA ILE A 378 -33.09 -73.78 -40.04
C ILE A 378 -33.93 -73.31 -38.83
N ILE A 379 -34.75 -74.20 -38.23
CA ILE A 379 -35.57 -73.89 -37.08
C ILE A 379 -34.66 -73.68 -35.84
N ASP A 380 -33.61 -74.53 -35.67
CA ASP A 380 -32.67 -74.39 -34.58
C ASP A 380 -31.92 -73.05 -34.68
N GLN A 381 -31.42 -72.71 -35.87
CA GLN A 381 -30.80 -71.40 -36.13
C GLN A 381 -31.80 -70.24 -35.89
N TRP A 382 -33.01 -70.37 -36.30
CA TRP A 382 -34.03 -69.37 -36.04
C TRP A 382 -34.32 -69.22 -34.55
N LEU A 383 -34.42 -70.31 -33.81
CA LEU A 383 -34.57 -70.31 -32.36
C LEU A 383 -33.39 -69.61 -31.68
N GLU A 384 -32.17 -69.96 -32.07
CA GLU A 384 -30.97 -69.35 -31.54
C GLU A 384 -30.92 -67.85 -31.83
N GLN A 385 -31.22 -67.46 -33.08
CA GLN A 385 -31.26 -66.04 -33.45
C GLN A 385 -32.40 -65.29 -32.74
N THR A 386 -33.54 -65.92 -32.47
CA THR A 386 -34.66 -65.32 -31.72
C THR A 386 -34.24 -65.02 -30.28
N LEU A 387 -33.56 -65.96 -29.62
CA LEU A 387 -33.05 -65.72 -28.25
C LEU A 387 -31.94 -64.67 -28.22
N LEU A 388 -31.08 -64.64 -29.23
CA LEU A 388 -30.05 -63.61 -29.38
C LEU A 388 -30.69 -62.21 -29.66
N PHE A 389 -31.76 -62.17 -30.44
CA PHE A 389 -32.52 -60.95 -30.70
C PHE A 389 -33.17 -60.42 -29.46
N GLU A 390 -33.85 -61.27 -28.66
CA GLU A 390 -34.47 -60.85 -27.40
C GLU A 390 -33.37 -60.43 -26.38
N LYS A 391 -32.22 -61.10 -26.36
CA LYS A 391 -31.08 -60.67 -25.57
C LYS A 391 -30.60 -59.27 -25.98
N ALA A 392 -30.32 -59.04 -27.25
CA ALA A 392 -29.84 -57.77 -27.78
C ALA A 392 -30.84 -56.64 -27.57
N LYS A 393 -32.15 -56.94 -27.69
CA LYS A 393 -33.24 -56.00 -27.41
C LYS A 393 -33.31 -55.58 -25.95
N ALA A 394 -33.15 -56.54 -25.01
CA ALA A 394 -33.11 -56.26 -23.60
C ALA A 394 -31.86 -55.43 -23.22
N GLU A 395 -30.70 -55.82 -23.74
CA GLU A 395 -29.45 -55.06 -23.53
C GLU A 395 -29.55 -53.65 -24.08
N LEU A 396 -30.09 -53.44 -25.28
CA LEU A 396 -30.28 -52.13 -25.89
C LEU A 396 -31.17 -51.22 -24.99
N LEU A 397 -32.30 -51.77 -24.51
CA LEU A 397 -33.20 -51.02 -23.63
C LEU A 397 -32.53 -50.60 -22.34
N ILE A 398 -31.73 -51.48 -21.70
CA ILE A 398 -31.02 -51.21 -20.46
C ILE A 398 -29.99 -50.11 -20.67
N VAL A 399 -29.20 -50.23 -21.74
CA VAL A 399 -28.14 -49.27 -22.07
C VAL A 399 -28.76 -47.91 -22.40
N GLN A 400 -29.90 -47.87 -23.12
CA GLN A 400 -30.59 -46.61 -23.41
C GLN A 400 -31.11 -45.94 -22.14
N ASN A 401 -31.70 -46.71 -21.22
CA ASN A 401 -32.18 -46.19 -19.94
C ASN A 401 -31.00 -45.65 -19.08
N ALA A 402 -29.90 -46.40 -19.00
CA ALA A 402 -28.69 -45.97 -18.27
C ALA A 402 -28.09 -44.71 -18.89
N ARG A 403 -28.06 -44.63 -20.23
CA ARG A 403 -27.62 -43.42 -20.93
C ARG A 403 -28.51 -42.22 -20.64
N GLN A 404 -29.80 -42.40 -20.55
CA GLN A 404 -30.73 -41.32 -20.19
C GLN A 404 -30.48 -40.84 -18.76
N GLU A 405 -30.27 -41.74 -17.79
CA GLU A 405 -29.92 -41.38 -16.41
C GLU A 405 -28.59 -40.62 -16.35
N LEU A 406 -27.60 -41.02 -17.13
CA LEU A 406 -26.31 -40.31 -17.23
C LEU A 406 -26.48 -38.92 -17.85
N ASN A 407 -27.33 -38.76 -18.86
CA ASN A 407 -27.62 -37.47 -19.45
C ASN A 407 -28.31 -36.54 -18.45
N ASP A 408 -29.22 -37.06 -17.63
CA ASP A 408 -29.88 -36.29 -16.58
C ASP A 408 -28.86 -35.83 -15.52
N ARG A 409 -27.92 -36.69 -15.16
CA ARG A 409 -26.77 -36.31 -14.29
C ARG A 409 -25.92 -35.22 -14.94
N TYR A 410 -25.61 -35.34 -16.22
CA TYR A 410 -24.83 -34.33 -16.94
C TYR A 410 -25.54 -32.97 -16.95
N VAL A 411 -26.86 -32.95 -17.24
CA VAL A 411 -27.67 -31.73 -17.19
C VAL A 411 -27.70 -31.11 -15.80
N PHE A 412 -27.68 -31.92 -14.74
CA PHE A 412 -27.58 -31.44 -13.37
C PHE A 412 -26.21 -30.85 -13.07
N PHE A 413 -25.11 -31.55 -13.44
CA PHE A 413 -23.74 -31.13 -13.10
C PHE A 413 -23.26 -29.91 -13.90
N ALA A 414 -23.72 -29.70 -15.12
CA ALA A 414 -23.24 -28.61 -15.97
C ALA A 414 -23.45 -27.21 -15.36
N PRO A 415 -24.65 -26.81 -14.89
CA PRO A 415 -24.84 -25.52 -14.23
C PRO A 415 -24.14 -25.43 -12.86
N VAL A 416 -24.07 -26.55 -12.15
CA VAL A 416 -23.39 -26.64 -10.85
C VAL A 416 -21.91 -26.35 -11.00
N GLY A 417 -21.26 -26.95 -11.99
CA GLY A 417 -19.85 -26.72 -12.26
C GLY A 417 -19.54 -25.29 -12.65
N THR A 418 -20.43 -24.66 -13.40
CA THR A 418 -20.28 -23.23 -13.74
C THR A 418 -20.32 -22.37 -12.49
N THR A 419 -21.25 -22.66 -11.57
CA THR A 419 -21.39 -21.95 -10.30
C THR A 419 -20.18 -22.16 -9.39
N ILE A 420 -19.68 -23.40 -9.27
CA ILE A 420 -18.48 -23.72 -8.49
C ILE A 420 -17.28 -22.95 -9.04
N LYS A 421 -17.03 -22.99 -10.35
CA LYS A 421 -15.94 -22.26 -10.99
C LYS A 421 -16.05 -20.74 -10.82
N GLN A 422 -17.27 -20.21 -10.77
CA GLN A 422 -17.48 -18.78 -10.49
C GLN A 422 -17.11 -18.44 -9.05
N LYS A 423 -17.53 -19.25 -8.07
CA LYS A 423 -17.18 -19.09 -6.66
C LYS A 423 -15.67 -19.25 -6.41
N GLU A 424 -15.04 -20.27 -6.97
CA GLU A 424 -13.60 -20.47 -6.91
C GLU A 424 -12.81 -19.29 -7.49
N ARG A 425 -13.26 -18.71 -8.61
CA ARG A 425 -12.63 -17.50 -9.17
C ARG A 425 -12.77 -16.30 -8.24
N SER A 426 -13.93 -16.14 -7.58
CA SER A 426 -14.14 -15.08 -6.60
C SER A 426 -13.19 -15.23 -5.40
N ILE A 427 -13.11 -16.45 -4.86
CA ILE A 427 -12.19 -16.80 -3.76
C ILE A 427 -10.73 -16.49 -4.16
N ASN A 428 -10.29 -16.99 -5.31
CA ASN A 428 -8.93 -16.75 -5.82
C ASN A 428 -8.62 -15.25 -6.00
N PHE A 429 -9.60 -14.47 -6.46
CA PHE A 429 -9.44 -13.02 -6.59
C PHE A 429 -9.32 -12.35 -5.22
N THR A 430 -10.19 -12.73 -4.28
CA THR A 430 -10.18 -12.19 -2.90
C THR A 430 -8.92 -12.61 -2.15
N GLU A 431 -8.45 -13.84 -2.32
CA GLU A 431 -7.18 -14.35 -1.76
C GLU A 431 -5.97 -13.56 -2.28
N ARG A 432 -5.88 -13.35 -3.60
CA ARG A 432 -4.81 -12.51 -4.18
C ARG A 432 -4.84 -11.09 -3.64
N SER A 433 -6.03 -10.52 -3.49
CA SER A 433 -6.20 -9.19 -2.90
C SER A 433 -5.73 -9.17 -1.45
N TYR A 434 -6.07 -10.20 -0.65
CA TYR A 434 -5.60 -10.36 0.72
C TYR A 434 -4.08 -10.43 0.81
N LEU A 435 -3.45 -11.24 -0.03
CA LEU A 435 -1.98 -11.37 -0.06
C LEU A 435 -1.29 -10.06 -0.47
N THR A 436 -1.86 -9.33 -1.42
CA THR A 436 -1.33 -8.01 -1.84
C THR A 436 -1.40 -6.99 -0.71
N VAL A 437 -2.53 -6.94 0.00
CA VAL A 437 -2.69 -6.02 1.14
C VAL A 437 -1.80 -6.45 2.31
N LEU A 438 -1.64 -7.76 2.55
CA LEU A 438 -0.72 -8.30 3.56
C LEU A 438 0.73 -7.91 3.28
N GLN A 439 1.16 -7.97 2.02
CA GLN A 439 2.48 -7.50 1.61
C GLN A 439 2.64 -6.01 1.91
N SER A 440 1.67 -5.17 1.50
CA SER A 440 1.70 -3.73 1.76
C SER A 440 1.69 -3.40 3.26
N TYR A 441 0.96 -4.18 4.07
CA TYR A 441 0.97 -4.08 5.53
C TYR A 441 2.36 -4.36 6.11
N ASN A 442 2.99 -5.44 5.67
CA ASN A 442 4.35 -5.81 6.09
C ASN A 442 5.38 -4.75 5.67
N GLU A 443 5.27 -4.21 4.46
CA GLU A 443 6.12 -3.09 3.99
C GLU A 443 5.93 -1.84 4.86
N ALA A 444 4.69 -1.51 5.24
CA ALA A 444 4.42 -0.40 6.16
C ALA A 444 5.00 -0.63 7.56
N LEU A 445 4.93 -1.86 8.09
CA LEU A 445 5.58 -2.23 9.35
C LEU A 445 7.10 -2.14 9.28
N LEU A 446 7.72 -2.62 8.20
CA LEU A 446 9.16 -2.50 7.97
C LEU A 446 9.56 -1.03 7.88
N ARG A 447 8.76 -0.20 7.18
CA ARG A 447 8.99 1.24 7.11
C ARG A 447 8.92 1.90 8.49
N LYS A 448 7.94 1.53 9.34
CA LYS A 448 7.88 1.99 10.72
C LYS A 448 9.15 1.60 11.48
N LYS A 449 9.58 0.35 11.35
CA LYS A 449 10.79 -0.14 12.01
C LYS A 449 12.04 0.59 11.54
N ASN A 450 12.16 0.86 10.24
CA ASN A 450 13.23 1.68 9.68
C ASN A 450 13.22 3.10 10.25
N LEU A 451 12.04 3.72 10.37
CA LEU A 451 11.90 5.04 10.97
C LEU A 451 12.30 5.03 12.44
N GLU A 452 11.93 4.00 13.22
CA GLU A 452 12.37 3.83 14.61
C GLU A 452 13.90 3.76 14.70
N MET A 453 14.54 2.96 13.86
CA MET A 453 15.99 2.83 13.81
C MET A 453 16.66 4.14 13.37
N THR A 454 16.12 4.83 12.37
CA THR A 454 16.65 6.10 11.87
C THR A 454 16.45 7.24 12.87
N SER A 455 15.29 7.31 13.54
CA SER A 455 15.06 8.33 14.58
C SER A 455 15.90 8.08 15.82
N ALA A 456 16.31 6.85 16.10
CA ALA A 456 17.29 6.53 17.12
C ALA A 456 18.70 6.99 16.73
N THR A 457 18.96 7.30 15.45
CA THR A 457 20.25 7.83 14.97
C THR A 457 20.36 9.35 15.07
N LEU A 458 19.22 10.08 15.24
CA LEU A 458 19.29 11.51 15.55
C LEU A 458 19.94 11.72 16.91
N LYS A 459 21.21 12.08 16.90
CA LYS A 459 22.01 12.28 18.12
C LYS A 459 22.61 13.66 18.12
N VAL A 460 22.53 14.31 19.26
CA VAL A 460 23.31 15.52 19.53
C VAL A 460 24.77 15.11 19.61
N LEU A 461 25.56 15.56 18.64
CA LEU A 461 27.01 15.30 18.61
C LEU A 461 27.75 16.32 19.44
N ASN A 462 27.42 17.59 19.23
CA ASN A 462 27.94 18.69 20.04
C ASN A 462 26.77 19.42 20.68
N GLU A 463 26.67 19.35 21.99
CA GLU A 463 25.68 20.08 22.77
C GLU A 463 25.92 21.58 22.66
N PRO A 464 24.82 22.40 22.73
CA PRO A 464 24.98 23.84 22.79
C PRO A 464 25.81 24.22 24.03
N THR A 465 26.80 25.10 23.84
CA THR A 465 27.60 25.60 24.95
C THR A 465 27.14 26.99 25.36
N TYR A 466 27.05 27.23 26.67
CA TYR A 466 26.67 28.53 27.19
C TYR A 466 27.72 29.59 26.83
N PRO A 467 27.35 30.69 26.15
CA PRO A 467 28.30 31.67 25.66
C PRO A 467 28.69 32.65 26.80
N ILE A 468 29.94 32.61 27.22
CA ILE A 468 30.47 33.47 28.30
C ILE A 468 30.79 34.89 27.79
N ALA A 469 31.18 35.01 26.51
CA ALA A 469 31.56 36.28 25.91
C ALA A 469 30.67 36.63 24.71
N SER A 470 30.29 37.88 24.60
CA SER A 470 29.61 38.37 23.41
C SER A 470 30.57 38.46 22.23
N ASN A 471 30.10 38.15 21.05
CA ASN A 471 30.84 38.37 19.81
C ASN A 471 31.23 39.87 19.70
N SER A 472 32.46 40.14 19.26
CA SER A 472 32.84 41.52 18.99
C SER A 472 31.88 42.14 17.99
N THR A 473 31.23 43.24 18.37
CA THR A 473 30.44 44.01 17.43
C THR A 473 31.32 44.44 16.27
N ASN A 474 30.81 44.42 15.06
CA ASN A 474 31.48 45.01 13.88
C ASN A 474 31.55 46.55 13.99
N ARG A 475 31.38 47.09 15.22
CA ARG A 475 31.38 48.52 15.53
C ARG A 475 32.63 49.22 15.01
N LYS A 476 33.84 48.59 15.23
CA LYS A 476 35.10 49.16 14.69
C LYS A 476 35.04 49.27 13.17
N GLN A 477 34.54 48.26 12.48
CA GLN A 477 34.40 48.25 11.03
C GLN A 477 33.38 49.29 10.55
N ILE A 478 32.24 49.42 11.26
CA ILE A 478 31.19 50.41 10.92
C ILE A 478 31.75 51.83 11.08
N VAL A 479 32.49 52.11 12.17
CA VAL A 479 33.11 53.42 12.42
C VAL A 479 34.19 53.74 11.39
N ILE A 480 35.02 52.77 11.02
CA ILE A 480 36.04 52.92 9.98
C ILE A 480 35.37 53.15 8.62
N ALA A 481 34.34 52.35 8.29
CA ALA A 481 33.58 52.51 7.03
C ALA A 481 32.89 53.88 6.97
N ALA A 482 32.32 54.34 8.09
CA ALA A 482 31.71 55.68 8.18
C ALA A 482 32.74 56.81 8.00
N CYS A 483 33.93 56.64 8.56
CA CYS A 483 35.03 57.60 8.38
C CYS A 483 35.46 57.70 6.91
N ILE A 484 35.70 56.55 6.27
CA ILE A 484 36.14 56.51 4.86
C ILE A 484 34.98 57.01 3.95
N GLY A 485 33.76 56.56 4.20
CA GLY A 485 32.59 56.94 3.41
C GLY A 485 32.29 58.44 3.50
N SER A 486 32.28 59.04 4.71
CA SER A 486 32.06 60.47 4.89
C SER A 486 33.18 61.31 4.24
N PHE A 487 34.41 60.86 4.33
CA PHE A 487 35.56 61.50 3.66
C PHE A 487 35.34 61.54 2.14
N LEU A 488 34.99 60.40 1.52
CA LEU A 488 34.73 60.32 0.07
C LEU A 488 33.52 61.15 -0.36
N ILE A 489 32.44 61.13 0.44
CA ILE A 489 31.22 61.91 0.13
C ILE A 489 31.47 63.39 0.19
N ILE A 490 32.23 63.89 1.20
CA ILE A 490 32.56 65.32 1.30
C ILE A 490 33.45 65.75 0.14
N ILE A 491 34.45 64.94 -0.25
CA ILE A 491 35.29 65.22 -1.43
C ILE A 491 34.43 65.24 -2.69
N ALA A 492 33.55 64.27 -2.89
CA ALA A 492 32.68 64.19 -4.06
C ALA A 492 31.75 65.41 -4.15
N LEU A 493 31.19 65.87 -3.03
CA LEU A 493 30.36 67.07 -2.94
C LEU A 493 31.16 68.33 -3.27
N LEU A 494 32.38 68.49 -2.77
CA LEU A 494 33.24 69.60 -3.08
C LEU A 494 33.64 69.63 -4.57
N LEU A 495 33.91 68.48 -5.16
CA LEU A 495 34.20 68.37 -6.60
C LEU A 495 32.99 68.70 -7.44
N LEU A 496 31.79 68.26 -7.02
CA LEU A 496 30.55 68.55 -7.70
C LEU A 496 30.24 70.07 -7.67
N ILE A 497 30.43 70.71 -6.51
CA ILE A 497 30.27 72.16 -6.39
C ILE A 497 31.30 72.87 -7.28
N GLU A 498 32.59 72.44 -7.32
CA GLU A 498 33.62 73.04 -8.16
C GLU A 498 33.30 72.90 -9.67
N ILE A 499 32.70 71.77 -10.09
CA ILE A 499 32.29 71.51 -11.47
C ILE A 499 31.07 72.39 -11.86
N LEU A 500 30.13 72.56 -10.91
CA LEU A 500 28.93 73.37 -11.11
C LEU A 500 29.17 74.86 -10.93
N ASP A 501 30.25 75.28 -10.25
CA ASP A 501 30.58 76.68 -10.04
C ASP A 501 31.06 77.36 -11.34
N ARG A 502 30.24 78.17 -11.89
CA ARG A 502 30.50 78.94 -13.17
C ARG A 502 31.16 80.29 -12.88
N THR A 503 31.58 80.63 -11.68
CA THR A 503 32.17 81.92 -11.37
C THR A 503 33.57 82.05 -11.92
N LEU A 504 33.93 83.28 -12.38
CA LEU A 504 35.23 83.62 -13.02
C LEU A 504 36.28 83.89 -11.89
N ARG A 505 36.75 82.90 -11.19
CA ARG A 505 37.67 83.00 -10.05
C ARG A 505 39.16 82.81 -10.35
N ASP A 506 39.48 82.41 -11.60
CA ASP A 506 40.86 82.12 -11.99
C ASP A 506 41.10 82.63 -13.42
N ALA A 507 42.26 83.26 -13.68
CA ALA A 507 42.63 83.87 -14.99
C ALA A 507 42.54 82.88 -16.16
N ASN A 508 42.83 81.59 -15.92
CA ASN A 508 42.73 80.52 -16.92
C ASN A 508 41.26 80.09 -17.21
N ARG A 509 40.37 80.23 -16.24
CA ARG A 509 38.94 79.95 -16.41
C ARG A 509 38.23 81.12 -17.10
N THR A 510 38.62 82.37 -16.79
CA THR A 510 38.21 83.55 -17.49
C THR A 510 38.55 83.50 -19.01
N LYS A 511 39.77 83.09 -19.30
CA LYS A 511 40.27 82.94 -20.70
C LYS A 511 39.53 81.81 -21.49
N ARG A 512 38.91 80.83 -20.80
CA ARG A 512 38.18 79.69 -21.36
C ARG A 512 36.67 80.00 -21.62
N VAL A 513 36.12 80.95 -20.89
CA VAL A 513 34.68 81.32 -20.93
C VAL A 513 34.50 82.59 -21.73
N THR A 514 35.50 83.48 -21.82
CA THR A 514 35.46 84.74 -22.53
C THR A 514 36.18 84.70 -23.87
N GLY A 515 36.84 83.67 -24.24
CA GLY A 515 37.63 83.52 -25.49
C GLY A 515 39.04 83.93 -25.31
#